data_4db0141a630b413eb95a1b788e139497
#
_entry.id   4db0141a630b413eb95a1b788e139497
#
_cell.length_a   1.000
_cell.length_b   1.000
_cell.length_c   1.000
_cell.angle_alpha   90.00
_cell.angle_beta   90.00
_cell.angle_gamma   90.00
#
_symmetry.space_group_name_H-M   'P 1'
#
loop_
_entity.id
_entity.type
_entity.pdbx_description
1 polymer ?
#
loop_
_entity_poly.entity_id
_entity_poly.type
_entity_poly.pdbx_seq_one_letter_code
_entity_poly.pdbx_strand_id
1 'polypeptide(L)'
;MKYPLKDCIIPIVACTLLFCSCSKSALVSPDPQNNPVNPSGGKQTGISAAATTPVGTVIYTSNGYTLTFTNNDATFDDAVRQRLVNTFFTVYPKMLNRFYPGATKKVTFLIDPNYNGVAYTSGNQSVYSPAWFRSHPEDIDVVTHEVMHIVQAYTGGTPGWLTEGIADYARYKYGVNNGPAGWSLPNWSSSQKYTDAYRVTARFLVWLEGHVRSTIADDLNTALRNKTYTANTWNQLTGKSVDQLWADYSNNPAL
;
A
#
# COMPACT_ATOMS: atom_id res chain seq x y z
N MET A 1 -28.20 -52.73 34.47
CA MET A 1 -28.36 -51.27 34.34
C MET A 1 -27.64 -50.85 33.07
N LYS A 2 -28.37 -50.41 32.05
CA LYS A 2 -27.83 -49.97 30.75
C LYS A 2 -27.76 -48.44 30.81
N TYR A 3 -26.60 -47.86 30.53
CA TYR A 3 -26.44 -46.43 30.26
C TYR A 3 -26.35 -46.17 28.77
N PRO A 4 -27.05 -45.20 28.22
CA PRO A 4 -26.99 -44.87 26.81
C PRO A 4 -25.78 -43.98 26.48
N LEU A 5 -25.12 -44.28 25.33
CA LEU A 5 -24.13 -43.40 24.69
C LEU A 5 -24.82 -42.10 24.26
N LYS A 6 -24.24 -40.98 24.63
CA LYS A 6 -24.57 -39.65 24.08
C LYS A 6 -23.65 -39.36 22.90
N ASP A 7 -24.27 -39.20 21.75
CA ASP A 7 -23.61 -38.76 20.52
C ASP A 7 -23.04 -37.35 20.70
N CYS A 8 -21.73 -37.23 20.55
CA CYS A 8 -21.02 -35.94 20.57
C CYS A 8 -20.95 -35.43 19.14
N ILE A 9 -21.90 -34.59 18.76
CA ILE A 9 -21.87 -33.87 17.47
C ILE A 9 -20.85 -32.74 17.59
N ILE A 10 -19.73 -32.85 16.90
CA ILE A 10 -18.72 -31.79 16.75
C ILE A 10 -19.22 -30.85 15.67
N PRO A 11 -19.46 -29.55 15.92
CA PRO A 11 -19.74 -28.61 14.84
C PRO A 11 -18.46 -28.33 14.04
N ILE A 12 -18.51 -28.59 12.76
CA ILE A 12 -17.50 -28.16 11.79
C ILE A 12 -17.61 -26.63 11.72
N VAL A 13 -16.66 -25.94 12.33
CA VAL A 13 -16.48 -24.49 12.15
C VAL A 13 -15.85 -24.29 10.77
N ALA A 14 -16.67 -23.87 9.82
CA ALA A 14 -16.20 -23.40 8.52
C ALA A 14 -15.39 -22.13 8.74
N CYS A 15 -14.07 -22.25 8.62
CA CYS A 15 -13.15 -21.12 8.64
C CYS A 15 -13.29 -20.35 7.30
N THR A 16 -14.17 -19.35 7.28
CA THR A 16 -14.24 -18.40 6.17
C THR A 16 -12.97 -17.56 6.19
N LEU A 17 -12.09 -17.83 5.24
CA LEU A 17 -10.95 -16.98 4.93
C LEU A 17 -11.51 -15.64 4.41
N LEU A 18 -11.55 -14.63 5.27
CA LEU A 18 -11.77 -13.24 4.89
C LEU A 18 -10.53 -12.76 4.11
N PHE A 19 -10.63 -12.81 2.80
CA PHE A 19 -9.70 -12.09 1.94
C PHE A 19 -9.90 -10.60 2.19
N CYS A 20 -8.90 -9.94 2.76
CA CYS A 20 -8.85 -8.48 2.86
C CYS A 20 -8.57 -7.94 1.45
N SER A 21 -9.65 -7.68 0.69
CA SER A 21 -9.58 -7.05 -0.63
C SER A 21 -9.42 -5.55 -0.41
N CYS A 22 -8.31 -4.98 -0.83
CA CYS A 22 -8.10 -3.53 -0.95
C CYS A 22 -9.01 -2.96 -2.05
N SER A 23 -10.30 -2.78 -1.75
CA SER A 23 -11.21 -2.06 -2.64
C SER A 23 -11.14 -0.57 -2.29
N LYS A 24 -10.41 0.23 -3.09
CA LYS A 24 -10.52 1.68 -3.03
C LYS A 24 -11.89 2.10 -3.54
N SER A 25 -12.75 2.57 -2.66
CA SER A 25 -13.91 3.36 -3.04
C SER A 25 -13.45 4.65 -3.71
N ALA A 26 -13.96 4.92 -4.91
CA ALA A 26 -13.63 6.11 -5.68
C ALA A 26 -14.02 7.37 -4.89
N LEU A 27 -13.04 8.17 -4.50
CA LEU A 27 -13.24 9.53 -4.03
C LEU A 27 -13.29 10.46 -5.24
N VAL A 28 -14.37 11.22 -5.31
CA VAL A 28 -14.71 12.22 -6.32
C VAL A 28 -13.56 13.21 -6.51
N SER A 29 -13.14 13.40 -7.77
CA SER A 29 -12.22 14.44 -8.19
C SER A 29 -12.90 15.82 -8.13
N PRO A 30 -12.21 16.87 -7.72
CA PRO A 30 -12.64 18.23 -8.02
C PRO A 30 -12.28 18.62 -9.46
N ASP A 31 -13.19 19.33 -10.08
CA ASP A 31 -13.25 19.84 -11.44
C ASP A 31 -12.08 20.81 -11.75
N PRO A 32 -11.42 20.73 -12.91
CA PRO A 32 -10.42 21.71 -13.33
C PRO A 32 -11.04 22.83 -14.13
N GLN A 33 -10.98 24.05 -13.60
CA GLN A 33 -11.32 25.26 -14.36
C GLN A 33 -10.09 25.92 -15.02
N ASN A 34 -10.24 26.15 -16.31
CA ASN A 34 -9.64 27.16 -17.18
C ASN A 34 -8.14 27.19 -17.50
N ASN A 35 -7.87 26.88 -18.76
CA ASN A 35 -6.66 27.28 -19.46
C ASN A 35 -7.01 28.13 -20.71
N PRO A 36 -6.33 29.21 -21.01
CA PRO A 36 -6.45 29.90 -22.30
C PRO A 36 -5.53 29.28 -23.35
N VAL A 37 -6.09 29.04 -24.51
CA VAL A 37 -5.47 28.54 -25.74
C VAL A 37 -4.54 29.60 -26.33
N ASN A 38 -3.34 29.19 -26.79
CA ASN A 38 -2.55 29.93 -27.77
C ASN A 38 -2.08 29.02 -28.88
N PRO A 39 -2.34 29.28 -30.15
CA PRO A 39 -1.96 28.42 -31.27
C PRO A 39 -0.61 28.86 -31.86
N SER A 40 0.31 27.93 -32.01
CA SER A 40 1.45 28.07 -32.96
C SER A 40 1.84 26.71 -33.49
N GLY A 41 1.81 26.58 -34.81
CA GLY A 41 2.09 25.37 -35.54
C GLY A 41 3.52 24.84 -35.35
N GLY A 42 3.61 23.53 -35.32
CA GLY A 42 4.85 22.78 -35.31
C GLY A 42 4.61 21.35 -35.79
N LYS A 43 5.34 20.98 -36.82
CA LYS A 43 5.42 19.72 -37.56
C LYS A 43 4.92 18.49 -36.77
N GLN A 44 4.01 17.78 -37.38
CA GLN A 44 3.57 16.45 -37.01
C GLN A 44 4.73 15.46 -37.18
N THR A 45 5.51 15.28 -36.13
CA THR A 45 6.42 14.13 -35.98
C THR A 45 5.55 12.94 -35.61
N GLY A 46 5.62 11.87 -36.38
CA GLY A 46 4.85 10.65 -36.18
C GLY A 46 4.93 10.20 -34.73
N ILE A 47 3.76 9.98 -34.13
CA ILE A 47 3.65 9.37 -32.81
C ILE A 47 4.15 7.94 -32.98
N SER A 48 5.37 7.69 -32.52
CA SER A 48 5.84 6.31 -32.34
C SER A 48 4.92 5.66 -31.32
N ALA A 49 4.27 4.57 -31.71
CA ALA A 49 3.47 3.79 -30.76
C ALA A 49 4.34 3.45 -29.55
N ALA A 50 3.82 3.65 -28.36
CA ALA A 50 4.53 3.27 -27.13
C ALA A 50 4.88 1.78 -27.22
N ALA A 51 6.14 1.44 -26.85
CA ALA A 51 6.55 0.04 -26.83
C ALA A 51 5.76 -0.72 -25.77
N THR A 52 5.21 -1.85 -26.12
CA THR A 52 4.46 -2.72 -25.19
C THR A 52 5.37 -3.75 -24.55
N THR A 53 5.08 -4.08 -23.30
CA THR A 53 5.77 -5.16 -22.58
C THR A 53 5.33 -6.51 -23.15
N PRO A 54 6.24 -7.40 -23.56
CA PRO A 54 5.86 -8.75 -23.97
C PRO A 54 5.09 -9.49 -22.86
N VAL A 55 4.10 -10.29 -23.24
CA VAL A 55 3.44 -11.23 -22.33
C VAL A 55 4.45 -12.30 -21.90
N GLY A 56 4.46 -12.64 -20.62
CA GLY A 56 5.35 -13.61 -20.03
C GLY A 56 6.05 -13.13 -18.77
N THR A 57 7.07 -13.85 -18.37
CA THR A 57 7.79 -13.63 -17.11
C THR A 57 9.23 -13.21 -17.36
N VAL A 58 9.68 -12.16 -16.69
CA VAL A 58 11.07 -11.70 -16.66
C VAL A 58 11.56 -11.66 -15.22
N ILE A 59 12.79 -12.09 -14.98
CA ILE A 59 13.41 -12.04 -13.65
C ILE A 59 14.47 -10.95 -13.64
N TYR A 60 14.35 -10.04 -12.69
CA TYR A 60 15.31 -8.97 -12.40
C TYR A 60 16.03 -9.26 -11.10
N THR A 61 17.35 -9.04 -11.06
CA THR A 61 18.15 -9.19 -9.85
C THR A 61 19.05 -7.97 -9.65
N SER A 62 19.11 -7.48 -8.42
CA SER A 62 20.02 -6.40 -8.03
C SER A 62 20.31 -6.47 -6.53
N ASN A 63 21.58 -6.37 -6.13
CA ASN A 63 22.02 -6.30 -4.74
C ASN A 63 21.41 -7.38 -3.83
N GLY A 64 21.25 -8.61 -4.35
CA GLY A 64 20.71 -9.74 -3.61
C GLY A 64 19.17 -9.76 -3.52
N TYR A 65 18.47 -8.83 -4.16
CA TYR A 65 17.02 -8.82 -4.32
C TYR A 65 16.63 -9.42 -5.68
N THR A 66 15.52 -10.14 -5.71
CA THR A 66 14.97 -10.74 -6.94
C THR A 66 13.53 -10.27 -7.11
N LEU A 67 13.22 -9.72 -8.28
CA LEU A 67 11.86 -9.42 -8.72
C LEU A 67 11.50 -10.32 -9.90
N THR A 68 10.50 -11.19 -9.71
CA THR A 68 9.86 -11.92 -10.80
C THR A 68 8.69 -11.09 -11.31
N PHE A 69 8.80 -10.54 -12.51
CA PHE A 69 7.75 -9.72 -13.14
C PHE A 69 7.02 -10.57 -14.18
N THR A 70 5.74 -10.83 -13.95
CA THR A 70 4.87 -11.55 -14.90
C THR A 70 3.85 -10.57 -15.47
N ASN A 71 3.82 -10.46 -16.80
CA ASN A 71 2.86 -9.66 -17.52
C ASN A 71 1.89 -10.54 -18.29
N ASN A 72 0.59 -10.40 -18.02
CA ASN A 72 -0.49 -11.10 -18.74
C ASN A 72 -1.27 -10.18 -19.70
N ASP A 73 -0.84 -8.92 -19.90
CA ASP A 73 -1.49 -7.94 -20.77
C ASP A 73 -0.57 -7.53 -21.93
N ALA A 74 -0.90 -7.95 -23.15
CA ALA A 74 -0.11 -7.65 -24.34
C ALA A 74 -0.05 -6.15 -24.70
N THR A 75 -0.88 -5.31 -24.06
CA THR A 75 -0.94 -3.86 -24.29
C THR A 75 -0.31 -3.06 -23.15
N PHE A 76 0.32 -3.73 -22.16
CA PHE A 76 0.93 -3.05 -21.02
C PHE A 76 2.15 -2.25 -21.47
N ASP A 77 2.20 -0.97 -21.10
CA ASP A 77 3.24 -0.02 -21.48
C ASP A 77 4.60 -0.42 -20.89
N ASP A 78 5.63 -0.51 -21.74
CA ASP A 78 6.97 -0.93 -21.34
C ASP A 78 7.68 0.13 -20.49
N ALA A 79 7.42 1.41 -20.70
CA ALA A 79 7.99 2.47 -19.88
C ALA A 79 7.42 2.43 -18.46
N VAL A 80 6.13 2.14 -18.31
CA VAL A 80 5.51 1.91 -17.00
C VAL A 80 6.14 0.70 -16.33
N ARG A 81 6.28 -0.43 -17.04
CA ARG A 81 6.97 -1.63 -16.50
C ARG A 81 8.34 -1.30 -15.94
N GLN A 82 9.17 -0.60 -16.73
CA GLN A 82 10.52 -0.23 -16.31
C GLN A 82 10.51 0.64 -15.06
N ARG A 83 9.58 1.58 -14.98
CA ARG A 83 9.41 2.46 -13.80
C ARG A 83 8.99 1.65 -12.56
N LEU A 84 8.07 0.70 -12.68
CA LEU A 84 7.67 -0.18 -11.57
C LEU A 84 8.85 -1.00 -11.05
N VAL A 85 9.65 -1.61 -11.96
CA VAL A 85 10.86 -2.37 -11.64
C VAL A 85 11.89 -1.48 -10.93
N ASN A 86 12.16 -0.28 -11.46
CA ASN A 86 13.12 0.65 -10.87
C ASN A 86 12.66 1.14 -9.49
N THR A 87 11.36 1.43 -9.33
CA THR A 87 10.76 1.80 -8.04
C THR A 87 10.99 0.70 -7.01
N PHE A 88 10.71 -0.56 -7.36
CA PHE A 88 10.96 -1.70 -6.45
C PHE A 88 12.40 -1.72 -5.95
N PHE A 89 13.38 -1.72 -6.84
CA PHE A 89 14.79 -1.79 -6.43
C PHE A 89 15.28 -0.55 -5.69
N THR A 90 14.60 0.58 -5.84
CA THR A 90 14.91 1.82 -5.11
C THR A 90 14.35 1.83 -3.70
N VAL A 91 13.09 1.38 -3.51
CA VAL A 91 12.37 1.58 -2.25
C VAL A 91 12.40 0.35 -1.36
N TYR A 92 12.28 -0.86 -1.92
CA TYR A 92 12.12 -2.10 -1.16
C TYR A 92 13.29 -2.37 -0.22
N PRO A 93 14.58 -2.23 -0.64
CA PRO A 93 15.71 -2.42 0.25
C PRO A 93 15.71 -1.48 1.46
N LYS A 94 15.30 -0.22 1.26
CA LYS A 94 15.25 0.80 2.31
C LYS A 94 14.16 0.47 3.33
N MET A 95 12.98 0.08 2.87
CA MET A 95 11.86 -0.29 3.73
C MET A 95 12.15 -1.58 4.50
N LEU A 96 12.71 -2.58 3.83
CA LEU A 96 13.11 -3.82 4.47
C LEU A 96 14.14 -3.57 5.57
N ASN A 97 15.16 -2.75 5.31
CA ASN A 97 16.17 -2.40 6.30
C ASN A 97 15.58 -1.68 7.52
N ARG A 98 14.61 -0.78 7.33
CA ARG A 98 13.98 -0.03 8.43
C ARG A 98 12.98 -0.89 9.20
N PHE A 99 12.05 -1.52 8.52
CA PHE A 99 10.86 -2.10 9.16
C PHE A 99 11.00 -3.58 9.48
N TYR A 100 11.66 -4.37 8.62
CA TYR A 100 11.88 -5.80 8.84
C TYR A 100 12.99 -6.37 7.96
N PRO A 101 14.25 -6.38 8.41
CA PRO A 101 15.36 -6.98 7.66
C PRO A 101 15.20 -8.48 7.34
N GLY A 102 14.34 -9.19 8.09
CA GLY A 102 14.01 -10.61 7.87
C GLY A 102 12.96 -10.88 6.79
N ALA A 103 12.36 -9.84 6.18
CA ALA A 103 11.41 -10.05 5.09
C ALA A 103 12.07 -10.69 3.87
N THR A 104 11.27 -11.33 3.02
CA THR A 104 11.78 -12.00 1.81
C THR A 104 12.47 -11.01 0.87
N LYS A 105 13.57 -11.44 0.25
CA LYS A 105 14.23 -10.68 -0.83
C LYS A 105 13.77 -11.12 -2.22
N LYS A 106 12.80 -12.04 -2.29
CA LYS A 106 12.22 -12.55 -3.55
C LYS A 106 10.77 -12.15 -3.62
N VAL A 107 10.44 -11.25 -4.55
CA VAL A 107 9.11 -10.66 -4.73
C VAL A 107 8.60 -10.97 -6.13
N THR A 108 7.30 -11.13 -6.26
CA THR A 108 6.63 -11.32 -7.55
C THR A 108 5.70 -10.14 -7.82
N PHE A 109 5.78 -9.57 -9.03
CA PHE A 109 4.77 -8.67 -9.58
C PHE A 109 3.98 -9.41 -10.66
N LEU A 110 2.67 -9.27 -10.61
CA LEU A 110 1.75 -9.80 -11.61
C LEU A 110 0.91 -8.66 -12.17
N ILE A 111 1.02 -8.43 -13.47
CA ILE A 111 0.08 -7.58 -14.21
C ILE A 111 -1.07 -8.46 -14.66
N ASP A 112 -2.26 -8.26 -14.05
CA ASP A 112 -3.44 -9.07 -14.29
C ASP A 112 -4.58 -8.25 -14.91
N PRO A 113 -4.89 -8.47 -16.21
CA PRO A 113 -5.98 -7.75 -16.88
C PRO A 113 -7.38 -8.09 -16.34
N ASN A 114 -7.53 -9.17 -15.58
CA ASN A 114 -8.80 -9.56 -14.98
C ASN A 114 -9.03 -8.91 -13.60
N TYR A 115 -8.02 -8.25 -13.03
CA TYR A 115 -8.16 -7.56 -11.75
C TYR A 115 -8.69 -6.14 -11.96
N ASN A 116 -9.83 -5.84 -11.34
CA ASN A 116 -10.56 -4.57 -11.53
C ASN A 116 -10.26 -3.49 -10.46
N GLY A 117 -9.42 -3.80 -9.45
CA GLY A 117 -8.95 -2.82 -8.45
C GLY A 117 -7.75 -2.02 -8.93
N VAL A 118 -7.01 -1.44 -7.99
CA VAL A 118 -5.72 -0.76 -8.26
C VAL A 118 -4.58 -1.78 -8.19
N ALA A 119 -4.39 -2.34 -7.00
CA ALA A 119 -3.42 -3.38 -6.69
C ALA A 119 -3.83 -4.10 -5.39
N TYR A 120 -3.20 -5.23 -5.13
CA TYR A 120 -3.22 -5.89 -3.82
C TYR A 120 -1.99 -6.77 -3.65
N THR A 121 -1.67 -7.09 -2.39
CA THR A 121 -0.56 -7.99 -2.06
C THR A 121 -1.05 -9.19 -1.26
N SER A 122 -0.56 -10.37 -1.63
CA SER A 122 -0.76 -11.63 -0.91
C SER A 122 0.55 -12.40 -0.82
N GLY A 123 1.00 -12.69 0.39
CA GLY A 123 2.29 -13.32 0.62
C GLY A 123 3.45 -12.48 0.09
N ASN A 124 4.19 -13.00 -0.90
CA ASN A 124 5.29 -12.29 -1.57
C ASN A 124 4.93 -11.79 -2.99
N GLN A 125 3.64 -11.80 -3.34
CA GLN A 125 3.16 -11.38 -4.64
C GLN A 125 2.30 -10.13 -4.52
N SER A 126 2.62 -9.11 -5.33
CA SER A 126 1.78 -7.94 -5.57
C SER A 126 1.16 -8.04 -6.96
N VAL A 127 -0.16 -7.89 -7.03
CA VAL A 127 -0.96 -7.94 -8.27
C VAL A 127 -1.41 -6.53 -8.61
N TYR A 128 -1.28 -6.15 -9.88
CA TYR A 128 -1.58 -4.80 -10.37
C TYR A 128 -2.54 -4.85 -11.55
N SER A 129 -3.49 -3.94 -11.58
CA SER A 129 -4.39 -3.74 -12.70
C SER A 129 -3.70 -2.94 -13.82
N PRO A 130 -3.57 -3.47 -15.04
CA PRO A 130 -3.06 -2.68 -16.16
C PRO A 130 -4.01 -1.53 -16.55
N ALA A 131 -5.31 -1.67 -16.29
CA ALA A 131 -6.29 -0.61 -16.52
C ALA A 131 -6.02 0.62 -15.65
N TRP A 132 -5.57 0.43 -14.41
CA TRP A 132 -5.15 1.52 -13.53
C TRP A 132 -4.02 2.33 -14.16
N PHE A 133 -2.95 1.68 -14.61
CA PHE A 133 -1.79 2.37 -15.17
C PHE A 133 -2.05 3.02 -16.53
N ARG A 134 -3.04 2.55 -17.31
CA ARG A 134 -3.47 3.24 -18.53
C ARG A 134 -4.08 4.61 -18.22
N SER A 135 -4.79 4.75 -17.12
CA SER A 135 -5.40 6.02 -16.69
C SER A 135 -4.52 6.83 -15.75
N HIS A 136 -3.57 6.18 -15.05
CA HIS A 136 -2.69 6.79 -14.05
C HIS A 136 -1.23 6.33 -14.25
N PRO A 137 -0.58 6.64 -15.40
CA PRO A 137 0.75 6.12 -15.72
C PRO A 137 1.84 6.65 -14.76
N GLU A 138 1.58 7.76 -14.07
CA GLU A 138 2.48 8.34 -13.09
C GLU A 138 2.37 7.70 -11.69
N ASP A 139 1.34 6.92 -11.40
CA ASP A 139 1.08 6.36 -10.06
C ASP A 139 1.92 5.10 -9.79
N ILE A 140 3.23 5.18 -10.07
CA ILE A 140 4.16 4.06 -9.86
C ILE A 140 4.42 3.73 -8.40
N ASP A 141 4.19 4.68 -7.48
CA ASP A 141 4.35 4.46 -6.04
C ASP A 141 3.22 3.64 -5.39
N VAL A 142 2.25 3.18 -6.18
CA VAL A 142 1.45 2.00 -5.79
C VAL A 142 2.37 0.82 -5.47
N VAL A 143 3.51 0.66 -6.17
CA VAL A 143 4.55 -0.32 -5.81
C VAL A 143 5.01 -0.15 -4.38
N THR A 144 5.32 1.09 -3.96
CA THR A 144 5.83 1.36 -2.61
C THR A 144 4.83 0.95 -1.53
N HIS A 145 3.53 1.21 -1.76
CA HIS A 145 2.45 0.75 -0.90
C HIS A 145 2.38 -0.78 -0.84
N GLU A 146 2.31 -1.45 -1.99
CA GLU A 146 2.11 -2.89 -2.06
C GLU A 146 3.28 -3.69 -1.50
N VAL A 147 4.51 -3.29 -1.81
CA VAL A 147 5.67 -4.02 -1.27
C VAL A 147 5.87 -3.76 0.24
N MET A 148 5.27 -2.70 0.80
CA MET A 148 5.24 -2.53 2.24
C MET A 148 4.42 -3.64 2.92
N HIS A 149 3.35 -4.14 2.32
CA HIS A 149 2.62 -5.30 2.85
C HIS A 149 3.50 -6.56 2.93
N ILE A 150 4.42 -6.74 1.98
CA ILE A 150 5.41 -7.84 2.06
C ILE A 150 6.36 -7.63 3.24
N VAL A 151 6.84 -6.40 3.45
CA VAL A 151 7.72 -6.05 4.58
C VAL A 151 6.99 -6.16 5.92
N GLN A 152 5.71 -5.81 5.98
CA GLN A 152 4.86 -5.98 7.16
C GLN A 152 4.82 -7.44 7.62
N ALA A 153 4.75 -8.39 6.68
CA ALA A 153 4.72 -9.84 6.94
C ALA A 153 3.70 -10.23 8.02
N TYR A 154 2.53 -9.56 8.05
CA TYR A 154 1.50 -9.85 9.03
C TYR A 154 0.78 -11.16 8.70
N THR A 155 0.53 -11.97 9.72
CA THR A 155 -0.10 -13.30 9.56
C THR A 155 -1.57 -13.30 10.01
N GLY A 156 -2.24 -12.16 9.89
CA GLY A 156 -3.66 -11.96 10.23
C GLY A 156 -3.88 -11.40 11.64
N GLY A 157 -5.14 -11.01 11.92
CA GLY A 157 -5.53 -10.46 13.22
C GLY A 157 -5.11 -9.00 13.46
N THR A 158 -4.66 -8.29 12.43
CA THR A 158 -4.27 -6.88 12.51
C THR A 158 -5.42 -5.96 12.13
N PRO A 159 -5.57 -4.77 12.75
CA PRO A 159 -6.54 -3.79 12.31
C PRO A 159 -6.23 -3.32 10.88
N GLY A 160 -7.18 -3.53 9.95
CA GLY A 160 -6.99 -3.17 8.54
C GLY A 160 -6.63 -1.70 8.35
N TRP A 161 -7.28 -0.79 9.08
CA TRP A 161 -6.99 0.64 8.99
C TRP A 161 -5.51 0.98 9.31
N LEU A 162 -4.92 0.30 10.29
CA LEU A 162 -3.53 0.55 10.68
C LEU A 162 -2.55 -0.14 9.71
N THR A 163 -2.91 -1.32 9.19
CA THR A 163 -2.15 -2.02 8.15
C THR A 163 -2.01 -1.15 6.91
N GLU A 164 -3.12 -0.62 6.39
CA GLU A 164 -3.16 0.27 5.22
C GLU A 164 -2.50 1.63 5.51
N GLY A 165 -2.72 2.16 6.73
CA GLY A 165 -2.11 3.41 7.16
C GLY A 165 -0.59 3.35 7.20
N ILE A 166 0.00 2.24 7.66
CA ILE A 166 1.47 2.03 7.66
C ILE A 166 1.97 1.85 6.22
N ALA A 167 1.21 1.22 5.33
CA ALA A 167 1.60 1.08 3.93
C ALA A 167 1.63 2.43 3.21
N ASP A 168 0.62 3.28 3.41
CA ASP A 168 0.62 4.65 2.86
C ASP A 168 1.62 5.58 3.57
N TYR A 169 1.90 5.38 4.87
CA TYR A 169 3.00 6.05 5.55
C TYR A 169 4.35 5.72 4.88
N ALA A 170 4.60 4.45 4.56
CA ALA A 170 5.80 4.03 3.84
C ALA A 170 5.83 4.63 2.43
N ARG A 171 4.70 4.66 1.71
CA ARG A 171 4.57 5.35 0.43
C ARG A 171 4.92 6.83 0.54
N TYR A 172 4.44 7.54 1.57
CA TYR A 172 4.79 8.94 1.81
C TYR A 172 6.28 9.15 2.04
N LYS A 173 6.92 8.27 2.83
CA LYS A 173 8.33 8.41 3.21
C LYS A 173 9.31 7.98 2.13
N TYR A 174 8.97 7.00 1.30
CA TYR A 174 9.89 6.35 0.36
C TYR A 174 9.48 6.48 -1.11
N GLY A 175 8.25 6.89 -1.39
CA GLY A 175 7.75 7.04 -2.75
C GLY A 175 8.62 8.00 -3.57
N VAL A 176 8.85 7.63 -4.82
CA VAL A 176 9.78 8.34 -5.73
C VAL A 176 9.07 9.25 -6.73
N ASN A 177 7.74 9.10 -6.88
CA ASN A 177 6.96 9.82 -7.89
C ASN A 177 5.58 10.32 -7.39
N ASN A 178 5.37 10.41 -6.07
CA ASN A 178 4.09 10.82 -5.48
C ASN A 178 3.60 12.17 -6.03
N GLY A 179 4.47 13.17 -6.16
CA GLY A 179 4.11 14.50 -6.65
C GLY A 179 3.56 14.47 -8.08
N PRO A 180 4.31 13.98 -9.09
CA PRO A 180 3.80 13.83 -10.45
C PRO A 180 2.53 12.98 -10.57
N ALA A 181 2.36 11.99 -9.69
CA ALA A 181 1.15 11.17 -9.61
C ALA A 181 -0.05 11.90 -8.98
N GLY A 182 0.11 13.13 -8.49
CA GLY A 182 -0.92 13.85 -7.74
C GLY A 182 -1.28 13.19 -6.40
N TRP A 183 -0.40 12.33 -5.87
CA TRP A 183 -0.61 11.68 -4.59
C TRP A 183 0.03 12.46 -3.44
N SER A 184 -0.76 12.77 -2.42
CA SER A 184 -0.30 13.46 -1.21
C SER A 184 -1.11 13.02 0.00
N LEU A 185 -0.60 13.29 1.19
CA LEU A 185 -1.41 13.18 2.40
C LEU A 185 -2.51 14.25 2.36
N PRO A 186 -3.77 13.91 2.71
CA PRO A 186 -4.86 14.86 2.70
C PRO A 186 -4.65 15.93 3.76
N ASN A 187 -5.21 17.13 3.57
CA ASN A 187 -5.36 18.05 4.68
C ASN A 187 -6.27 17.47 5.76
N TRP A 188 -6.03 17.86 7.02
CA TRP A 188 -6.91 17.46 8.10
C TRP A 188 -8.32 18.05 7.93
N SER A 189 -9.32 17.25 8.27
CA SER A 189 -10.73 17.64 8.31
C SER A 189 -11.40 17.01 9.53
N SER A 190 -12.34 17.74 10.16
CA SER A 190 -13.10 17.24 11.31
C SER A 190 -14.00 16.06 11.02
N SER A 191 -14.26 15.74 9.74
CA SER A 191 -14.98 14.53 9.32
C SER A 191 -14.12 13.28 9.32
N GLN A 192 -12.79 13.41 9.37
CA GLN A 192 -11.85 12.28 9.36
C GLN A 192 -11.77 11.59 10.72
N LYS A 193 -11.40 10.31 10.66
CA LYS A 193 -11.09 9.47 11.82
C LYS A 193 -9.77 8.74 11.55
N TYR A 194 -9.02 8.44 12.62
CA TYR A 194 -7.79 7.63 12.45
C TYR A 194 -8.05 6.25 11.82
N THR A 195 -9.28 5.75 11.91
CA THR A 195 -9.72 4.48 11.32
C THR A 195 -10.13 4.55 9.85
N ASP A 196 -10.05 5.71 9.20
CA ASP A 196 -10.38 5.87 7.78
C ASP A 196 -9.35 5.21 6.85
N ALA A 197 -8.27 4.68 7.43
CA ALA A 197 -7.20 3.97 6.73
C ALA A 197 -6.38 4.84 5.75
N TYR A 198 -5.51 4.20 4.99
CA TYR A 198 -4.76 4.82 3.90
C TYR A 198 -4.13 6.17 4.29
N ARG A 199 -4.27 7.17 3.42
CA ARG A 199 -3.64 8.50 3.56
C ARG A 199 -4.05 9.26 4.82
N VAL A 200 -5.26 9.04 5.34
CA VAL A 200 -5.72 9.69 6.59
C VAL A 200 -4.93 9.15 7.78
N THR A 201 -4.87 7.82 7.91
CA THR A 201 -4.07 7.18 8.95
C THR A 201 -2.58 7.46 8.77
N ALA A 202 -2.09 7.44 7.53
CA ALA A 202 -0.69 7.76 7.22
C ALA A 202 -0.31 9.17 7.69
N ARG A 203 -1.18 10.18 7.45
CA ARG A 203 -0.95 11.53 7.93
C ARG A 203 -0.88 11.59 9.45
N PHE A 204 -1.76 10.88 10.14
CA PHE A 204 -1.73 10.79 11.59
C PHE A 204 -0.43 10.16 12.10
N LEU A 205 0.05 9.09 11.44
CA LEU A 205 1.34 8.46 11.79
C LEU A 205 2.53 9.42 11.56
N VAL A 206 2.51 10.21 10.49
CA VAL A 206 3.54 11.23 10.23
C VAL A 206 3.52 12.30 11.32
N TRP A 207 2.34 12.76 11.73
CA TRP A 207 2.20 13.71 12.83
C TRP A 207 2.73 13.12 14.15
N LEU A 208 2.36 11.89 14.47
CA LEU A 208 2.85 11.20 15.68
C LEU A 208 4.37 11.04 15.69
N GLU A 209 4.97 10.72 14.54
CA GLU A 209 6.43 10.62 14.40
C GLU A 209 7.13 11.95 14.72
N GLY A 210 6.55 13.08 14.28
CA GLY A 210 7.12 14.41 14.50
C GLY A 210 6.87 14.98 15.89
N HIS A 211 5.76 14.65 16.54
CA HIS A 211 5.28 15.35 17.73
C HIS A 211 5.26 14.50 19.01
N VAL A 212 5.25 13.18 18.88
CA VAL A 212 5.03 12.29 20.04
C VAL A 212 6.17 11.28 20.19
N ARG A 213 6.45 10.50 19.13
CA ARG A 213 7.45 9.44 19.18
C ARG A 213 8.00 9.15 17.79
N SER A 214 9.27 9.43 17.59
CA SER A 214 9.95 9.31 16.28
C SER A 214 10.00 7.88 15.72
N THR A 215 9.76 6.86 16.54
CA THR A 215 9.76 5.44 16.13
C THR A 215 8.35 4.83 16.07
N ILE A 216 7.28 5.64 16.19
CA ILE A 216 5.93 5.12 16.40
C ILE A 216 5.48 4.15 15.30
N ALA A 217 5.78 4.44 14.03
CA ALA A 217 5.40 3.58 12.92
C ALA A 217 6.17 2.24 12.94
N ASP A 218 7.44 2.26 13.32
CA ASP A 218 8.31 1.08 13.46
C ASP A 218 7.85 0.19 14.62
N ASP A 219 7.52 0.80 15.75
CA ASP A 219 7.08 0.10 16.96
C ASP A 219 5.72 -0.57 16.74
N LEU A 220 4.75 0.15 16.14
CA LEU A 220 3.45 -0.39 15.80
C LEU A 220 3.56 -1.52 14.77
N ASN A 221 4.35 -1.34 13.71
CA ASN A 221 4.62 -2.37 12.72
C ASN A 221 5.21 -3.63 13.37
N THR A 222 6.13 -3.47 14.31
CA THR A 222 6.74 -4.58 15.04
C THR A 222 5.72 -5.29 15.93
N ALA A 223 4.91 -4.55 16.67
CA ALA A 223 3.87 -5.12 17.51
C ALA A 223 2.81 -5.91 16.70
N LEU A 224 2.40 -5.38 15.54
CA LEU A 224 1.47 -6.05 14.63
C LEU A 224 2.06 -7.35 14.08
N ARG A 225 3.28 -7.32 13.57
CA ARG A 225 3.98 -8.50 13.04
C ARG A 225 4.16 -9.58 14.09
N ASN A 226 4.51 -9.20 15.31
CA ASN A 226 4.74 -10.12 16.43
C ASN A 226 3.43 -10.57 17.11
N LYS A 227 2.26 -10.10 16.65
CA LYS A 227 0.95 -10.38 17.26
C LYS A 227 0.83 -9.94 18.72
N THR A 228 1.59 -8.94 19.11
CA THR A 228 1.54 -8.35 20.46
C THR A 228 0.75 -7.05 20.52
N TYR A 229 0.26 -6.57 19.37
CA TYR A 229 -0.57 -5.38 19.30
C TYR A 229 -1.90 -5.58 20.02
N THR A 230 -2.24 -4.62 20.89
CA THR A 230 -3.55 -4.49 21.54
C THR A 230 -3.93 -3.01 21.55
N ALA A 231 -5.15 -2.69 21.95
CA ALA A 231 -5.55 -1.28 22.13
C ALA A 231 -4.65 -0.55 23.16
N ASN A 232 -4.08 -1.27 24.12
CA ASN A 232 -3.17 -0.71 25.12
C ASN A 232 -1.74 -0.44 24.59
N THR A 233 -1.39 -0.92 23.40
CA THR A 233 -0.07 -0.68 22.79
C THR A 233 0.21 0.82 22.65
N TRP A 234 -0.80 1.62 22.33
CA TRP A 234 -0.67 3.07 22.24
C TRP A 234 -0.24 3.69 23.57
N ASN A 235 -0.91 3.30 24.68
CA ASN A 235 -0.53 3.74 26.03
C ASN A 235 0.89 3.32 26.40
N GLN A 236 1.27 2.11 26.09
CA GLN A 236 2.63 1.61 26.36
C GLN A 236 3.70 2.40 25.62
N LEU A 237 3.44 2.80 24.37
CA LEU A 237 4.39 3.53 23.54
C LEU A 237 4.44 5.03 23.81
N THR A 238 3.31 5.64 24.21
CA THR A 238 3.15 7.11 24.20
C THR A 238 2.61 7.69 25.51
N GLY A 239 2.12 6.86 26.43
CA GLY A 239 1.44 7.30 27.65
C GLY A 239 -0.02 7.74 27.41
N LYS A 240 -0.56 7.64 26.18
CA LYS A 240 -1.91 8.05 25.79
C LYS A 240 -2.62 6.99 24.97
N SER A 241 -3.95 6.95 25.05
CA SER A 241 -4.75 6.13 24.13
C SER A 241 -4.72 6.72 22.71
N VAL A 242 -5.06 5.91 21.70
CA VAL A 242 -5.15 6.39 20.31
C VAL A 242 -6.18 7.50 20.16
N ASP A 243 -7.29 7.45 20.91
CA ASP A 243 -8.33 8.50 20.89
C ASP A 243 -7.81 9.82 21.45
N GLN A 244 -7.03 9.77 22.54
CA GLN A 244 -6.36 10.96 23.10
C GLN A 244 -5.34 11.55 22.13
N LEU A 245 -4.55 10.68 21.47
CA LEU A 245 -3.58 11.11 20.45
C LEU A 245 -4.29 11.73 19.23
N TRP A 246 -5.41 11.17 18.83
CA TRP A 246 -6.22 11.76 17.75
C TRP A 246 -6.82 13.11 18.12
N ALA A 247 -7.26 13.28 19.37
CA ALA A 247 -7.72 14.57 19.85
C ALA A 247 -6.59 15.61 19.86
N ASP A 248 -5.39 15.24 20.31
CA ASP A 248 -4.21 16.12 20.28
C ASP A 248 -3.87 16.53 18.83
N TYR A 249 -3.85 15.55 17.91
CA TYR A 249 -3.66 15.79 16.48
C TYR A 249 -4.73 16.74 15.90
N SER A 250 -6.00 16.53 16.26
CA SER A 250 -7.10 17.35 15.77
C SER A 250 -7.00 18.82 16.23
N ASN A 251 -6.43 19.05 17.39
CA ASN A 251 -6.21 20.40 17.94
C ASN A 251 -5.01 21.12 17.33
N ASN A 252 -4.02 20.37 16.81
CA ASN A 252 -2.83 20.92 16.15
C ASN A 252 -2.38 20.01 14.99
N PRO A 253 -3.05 20.00 13.83
CA PRO A 253 -2.82 19.04 12.76
C PRO A 253 -1.65 19.38 11.83
N ALA A 254 -0.83 20.39 12.14
CA ALA A 254 0.37 20.72 11.37
C ALA A 254 1.36 19.54 11.39
N LEU A 255 2.02 19.25 10.24
CA LEU A 255 3.05 18.22 10.10
C LEU A 255 4.42 18.82 10.29
#